data_ee0dcc5f8f093097094af3b14faeed64
#
_entry.id   ee0dcc5f8f093097094af3b14faeed64
#
_cell.length_a   1.000
_cell.length_b   1.000
_cell.length_c   1.000
_cell.angle_alpha   90.00
_cell.angle_beta   90.00
_cell.angle_gamma   90.00
#
_symmetry.space_group_name_H-M   'P 1'
#
loop_
_entity.id
_entity.type
_entity.pdbx_description
1 polymer ?
#
loop_
_entity_poly.entity_id
_entity_poly.type
_entity_poly.pdbx_seq_one_letter_code
_entity_poly.pdbx_strand_id
1 'polypeptide(L)'
;MKKTIAMIVTLCLTLTVLGACAFADGGYQVQVVDVDGNPVESVMVQFCSDTQCLMGKTGADGIAAFDEPAGTYTVHLLKVPAGYEKDTTEYPVPETPDTVVLIVKPEGAAEAEKEDADVINAPQIGVYYKTPEALANLKGQAYLDYNFINDGVLDISVMYLAVSKADMDAYMTLYRAAAAASTNGEEKPTDPDHPIWLSGYEMLPLYDIFIINNNRGETELREMLKSFGLGDDAFCNFTKIGSDADNHFFLTQYAGIMDSADELKPVMGEFFDDYEKLFNDPSLYISGLKLSAPEWPKTKKAGEVFNFKTTDLDGNAVDSAELFSKAKITIVNCWGTWCNPCKAELPELGKMAKELEEQGCQLVGLCTDAFDDEVAATAKQLLSDADASYLNLRCTEEIEEDISLTAWPTTYFVDSKGKLLTAPFEGANPDTYRTMLADCLAQLQ
;
A
#
# COMPACT_ATOMS: atom_id res chain seq x y z
N MET A 1 -5.91 -5.56 -4.69
CA MET A 1 -4.62 -5.82 -5.35
C MET A 1 -4.04 -4.54 -5.99
N LYS A 2 -3.96 -3.39 -5.29
CA LYS A 2 -3.45 -2.12 -5.87
C LYS A 2 -2.73 -1.22 -4.85
N LYS A 3 -2.30 -1.73 -3.69
CA LYS A 3 -1.63 -0.90 -2.66
C LYS A 3 -0.13 -1.07 -2.52
N THR A 4 0.52 -1.99 -3.21
CA THR A 4 1.90 -2.36 -2.91
C THR A 4 2.95 -1.96 -3.94
N ILE A 5 2.57 -1.36 -5.06
CA ILE A 5 3.55 -0.79 -6.01
C ILE A 5 4.26 0.44 -5.42
N ALA A 6 3.73 0.98 -4.34
CA ALA A 6 4.25 2.20 -3.71
C ALA A 6 5.54 2.00 -2.90
N MET A 7 5.91 0.79 -2.46
CA MET A 7 6.90 0.67 -1.40
C MET A 7 8.35 0.43 -1.84
N ILE A 8 8.60 -0.01 -3.06
CA ILE A 8 9.97 -0.24 -3.56
C ILE A 8 10.46 0.90 -4.45
N VAL A 9 9.56 1.68 -5.06
CA VAL A 9 9.90 2.92 -5.79
C VAL A 9 9.62 4.15 -4.94
N THR A 10 8.99 4.01 -3.77
CA THR A 10 8.43 5.10 -2.96
C THR A 10 9.28 5.45 -1.74
N LEU A 11 10.57 5.15 -1.74
CA LEU A 11 11.43 5.93 -0.83
C LEU A 11 11.71 7.34 -1.38
N CYS A 12 11.14 7.67 -2.54
CA CYS A 12 11.28 9.01 -3.11
C CYS A 12 9.99 9.80 -3.35
N LEU A 13 8.78 9.29 -3.10
CA LEU A 13 7.58 10.04 -3.51
C LEU A 13 6.28 9.61 -2.79
N THR A 14 6.17 9.82 -1.48
CA THR A 14 4.87 10.08 -0.85
C THR A 14 5.03 10.93 0.40
N LEU A 15 5.30 12.20 0.19
CA LEU A 15 4.87 13.26 1.09
C LEU A 15 4.10 14.25 0.22
N THR A 16 2.86 13.93 -0.06
CA THR A 16 1.91 14.94 -0.52
C THR A 16 1.24 15.54 0.71
N VAL A 17 1.79 16.70 1.10
CA VAL A 17 1.07 17.93 1.41
C VAL A 17 0.06 17.88 2.54
N LEU A 18 0.51 18.31 3.67
CA LEU A 18 -0.34 19.08 4.59
C LEU A 18 -0.01 20.56 4.43
N GLY A 19 -1.00 21.33 4.01
CA GLY A 19 -0.98 22.78 4.12
C GLY A 19 -0.97 23.53 2.79
N ALA A 20 -2.07 23.52 2.04
CA ALA A 20 -2.36 24.59 1.11
C ALA A 20 -2.62 25.88 1.90
N CYS A 21 -1.56 26.58 2.32
CA CYS A 21 -1.65 28.02 2.46
C CYS A 21 -1.67 28.59 1.05
N ALA A 22 -2.84 29.05 0.62
CA ALA A 22 -3.01 29.83 -0.59
C ALA A 22 -2.07 31.03 -0.54
N PHE A 23 -0.96 30.96 -1.25
CA PHE A 23 -0.18 32.13 -1.60
C PHE A 23 -0.52 32.52 -3.04
N ALA A 24 -0.92 33.77 -3.17
CA ALA A 24 -1.09 34.43 -4.44
C ALA A 24 0.29 34.49 -5.15
N ASP A 25 0.28 34.09 -6.44
CA ASP A 25 1.34 34.28 -7.42
C ASP A 25 2.72 33.61 -7.18
N GLY A 26 2.93 32.38 -7.70
CA GLY A 26 3.98 32.01 -8.64
C GLY A 26 5.43 32.03 -8.14
N GLY A 27 5.77 31.47 -6.94
CA GLY A 27 7.18 31.29 -6.54
C GLY A 27 7.57 29.83 -6.30
N TYR A 28 8.87 29.54 -6.17
CA TYR A 28 9.40 28.21 -5.79
C TYR A 28 9.42 28.05 -4.27
N GLN A 29 9.22 26.81 -3.81
CA GLN A 29 9.40 26.44 -2.42
C GLN A 29 10.41 25.31 -2.30
N VAL A 30 11.24 25.36 -1.26
CA VAL A 30 12.12 24.26 -0.88
C VAL A 30 11.72 23.81 0.52
N GLN A 31 11.11 22.65 0.61
CA GLN A 31 10.76 22.02 1.87
C GLN A 31 11.88 21.07 2.29
N VAL A 32 12.36 21.20 3.52
CA VAL A 32 13.37 20.31 4.08
C VAL A 32 12.74 19.53 5.23
N VAL A 33 12.81 18.20 5.13
CA VAL A 33 12.30 17.24 6.12
C VAL A 33 13.39 16.28 6.57
N ASP A 34 13.23 15.66 7.74
CA ASP A 34 14.07 14.54 8.15
C ASP A 34 13.63 13.22 7.50
N VAL A 35 14.29 12.11 7.85
CA VAL A 35 14.00 10.76 7.32
C VAL A 35 12.61 10.24 7.73
N ASP A 36 12.03 10.79 8.77
CA ASP A 36 10.70 10.45 9.29
C ASP A 36 9.60 11.41 8.74
N GLY A 37 9.99 12.32 7.83
CA GLY A 37 9.09 13.29 7.19
C GLY A 37 8.78 14.53 8.02
N ASN A 38 9.40 14.71 9.21
CA ASN A 38 9.16 15.89 10.02
C ASN A 38 9.87 17.13 9.44
N PRO A 39 9.25 18.31 9.44
CA PRO A 39 9.85 19.53 8.93
C PRO A 39 11.11 19.92 9.72
N VAL A 40 12.17 20.28 9.01
CA VAL A 40 13.44 20.72 9.62
C VAL A 40 13.59 22.22 9.52
N GLU A 41 13.47 22.90 10.68
CA GLU A 41 13.63 24.34 10.79
C GLU A 41 15.11 24.75 10.74
N SER A 42 15.36 25.97 10.27
CA SER A 42 16.69 26.60 10.32
C SER A 42 17.75 26.04 9.38
N VAL A 43 17.34 25.32 8.35
CA VAL A 43 18.22 24.92 7.26
C VAL A 43 18.48 26.10 6.34
N MET A 44 19.75 26.36 6.03
CA MET A 44 20.14 27.37 5.03
C MET A 44 20.15 26.76 3.64
N VAL A 45 19.26 27.24 2.80
CA VAL A 45 19.05 26.78 1.42
C VAL A 45 19.64 27.82 0.47
N GLN A 46 20.40 27.39 -0.52
CA GLN A 46 20.86 28.19 -1.62
C GLN A 46 20.14 27.79 -2.91
N PHE A 47 19.49 28.74 -3.58
CA PHE A 47 18.71 28.59 -4.79
C PHE A 47 19.40 29.40 -5.90
N CYS A 48 19.91 28.74 -6.92
CA CYS A 48 20.80 29.31 -7.93
C CYS A 48 20.25 29.21 -9.33
N SER A 49 20.38 30.29 -10.11
CA SER A 49 20.39 30.29 -11.55
C SER A 49 21.84 30.32 -12.09
N ASP A 50 22.04 30.32 -13.40
CA ASP A 50 23.37 30.48 -14.03
C ASP A 50 24.08 31.78 -13.69
N THR A 51 23.33 32.78 -13.20
CA THR A 51 23.86 34.15 -13.00
C THR A 51 23.74 34.65 -11.55
N GLN A 52 22.92 34.03 -10.73
CA GLN A 52 22.62 34.51 -9.36
C GLN A 52 22.23 33.37 -8.43
N CYS A 53 22.66 33.46 -7.19
CA CYS A 53 22.20 32.59 -6.08
C CYS A 53 21.47 33.40 -5.01
N LEU A 54 20.32 32.93 -4.62
CA LEU A 54 19.53 33.45 -3.51
C LEU A 54 19.68 32.57 -2.27
N MET A 55 19.55 33.19 -1.11
CA MET A 55 19.68 32.51 0.16
C MET A 55 18.32 32.51 0.86
N GLY A 56 17.84 31.32 1.25
CA GLY A 56 16.66 31.13 2.05
C GLY A 56 16.97 30.38 3.35
N LYS A 57 16.09 30.50 4.31
CA LYS A 57 16.14 29.74 5.56
C LYS A 57 14.79 29.12 5.83
N THR A 58 14.75 27.81 6.15
CA THR A 58 13.49 27.13 6.46
C THR A 58 12.89 27.61 7.75
N GLY A 59 11.57 27.81 7.74
CA GLY A 59 10.75 28.09 8.91
C GLY A 59 10.45 26.85 9.75
N ALA A 60 9.53 26.99 10.72
CA ALA A 60 9.07 25.88 11.55
C ALA A 60 8.30 24.81 10.74
N ASP A 61 7.81 25.16 9.57
CA ASP A 61 7.17 24.29 8.57
C ASP A 61 8.18 23.57 7.64
N GLY A 62 9.47 23.80 7.85
CA GLY A 62 10.55 23.28 7.01
C GLY A 62 10.67 23.95 5.65
N ILE A 63 9.95 25.07 5.36
CA ILE A 63 9.89 25.69 4.03
C ILE A 63 10.76 26.93 3.94
N ALA A 64 11.54 27.03 2.86
CA ALA A 64 12.17 28.26 2.36
C ALA A 64 11.52 28.62 1.01
N ALA A 65 10.99 29.84 0.88
CA ALA A 65 10.30 30.31 -0.32
C ALA A 65 11.20 31.29 -1.13
N PHE A 66 11.11 31.18 -2.46
CA PHE A 66 11.84 32.02 -3.41
C PHE A 66 10.88 32.56 -4.46
N ASP A 67 10.76 33.89 -4.54
CA ASP A 67 9.89 34.61 -5.47
C ASP A 67 10.62 34.83 -6.81
N GLU A 68 10.83 33.72 -7.53
CA GLU A 68 11.54 33.72 -8.82
C GLU A 68 10.61 33.24 -9.93
N PRO A 69 10.74 33.78 -11.15
CA PRO A 69 9.94 33.34 -12.30
C PRO A 69 10.33 31.92 -12.74
N ALA A 70 9.50 31.30 -13.57
CA ALA A 70 9.81 30.03 -14.23
C ALA A 70 11.17 30.10 -14.95
N GLY A 71 12.04 29.12 -14.73
CA GLY A 71 13.39 29.09 -15.26
C GLY A 71 14.19 27.87 -14.83
N THR A 72 15.44 27.79 -15.24
CA THR A 72 16.37 26.72 -14.86
C THR A 72 17.12 27.12 -13.62
N TYR A 73 16.91 26.35 -12.54
CA TYR A 73 17.53 26.58 -11.23
C TYR A 73 18.07 25.30 -10.65
N THR A 74 18.99 25.44 -9.69
CA THR A 74 19.45 24.38 -8.81
C THR A 74 19.33 24.82 -7.35
N VAL A 75 19.23 23.86 -6.45
CA VAL A 75 19.17 24.10 -5.02
C VAL A 75 20.15 23.21 -4.27
N HIS A 76 20.81 23.73 -3.25
CA HIS A 76 21.58 22.92 -2.33
C HIS A 76 21.55 23.46 -0.88
N LEU A 77 21.90 22.60 0.07
CA LEU A 77 21.85 22.92 1.49
C LEU A 77 23.22 23.44 1.93
N LEU A 78 23.31 24.72 2.29
CA LEU A 78 24.57 25.32 2.77
C LEU A 78 24.86 24.97 4.23
N LYS A 79 23.82 24.92 5.05
CA LYS A 79 23.93 24.66 6.47
C LYS A 79 22.67 23.95 6.96
N VAL A 80 22.87 22.85 7.67
CA VAL A 80 21.83 22.14 8.43
C VAL A 80 22.01 22.38 9.92
N PRO A 81 20.95 22.25 10.75
CA PRO A 81 21.04 22.32 12.20
C PRO A 81 21.96 21.22 12.75
N ALA A 82 22.43 21.40 14.00
CA ALA A 82 23.19 20.37 14.71
C ALA A 82 22.32 19.12 14.87
N GLY A 83 22.91 17.95 14.64
CA GLY A 83 22.23 16.65 14.66
C GLY A 83 21.84 16.13 13.28
N TYR A 84 22.08 16.89 12.20
CA TYR A 84 21.87 16.45 10.83
C TYR A 84 23.17 16.48 10.02
N GLU A 85 23.35 15.50 9.13
CA GLU A 85 24.50 15.43 8.23
C GLU A 85 24.47 16.55 7.21
N LYS A 86 25.66 17.08 6.89
CA LYS A 86 25.80 18.09 5.84
C LYS A 86 25.68 17.44 4.47
N ASP A 87 24.66 17.84 3.73
CA ASP A 87 24.50 17.47 2.32
C ASP A 87 25.14 18.57 1.43
N THR A 88 26.00 18.14 0.51
CA THR A 88 26.65 19.02 -0.48
C THR A 88 26.15 18.77 -1.91
N THR A 89 25.09 17.96 -2.04
CA THR A 89 24.49 17.64 -3.34
C THR A 89 23.79 18.88 -3.92
N GLU A 90 23.91 19.06 -5.23
CA GLU A 90 23.17 20.06 -5.98
C GLU A 90 22.00 19.39 -6.68
N TYR A 91 20.79 19.88 -6.41
CA TYR A 91 19.55 19.32 -6.90
C TYR A 91 18.94 20.19 -7.98
N PRO A 92 18.55 19.66 -9.15
CA PRO A 92 17.81 20.40 -10.15
C PRO A 92 16.40 20.76 -9.64
N VAL A 93 15.92 21.93 -10.03
CA VAL A 93 14.59 22.44 -9.72
C VAL A 93 13.71 22.33 -10.96
N PRO A 94 12.40 22.02 -10.86
CA PRO A 94 11.49 22.06 -12.00
C PRO A 94 11.52 23.43 -12.71
N GLU A 95 11.37 23.46 -14.03
CA GLU A 95 11.39 24.72 -14.79
C GLU A 95 10.21 25.65 -14.50
N THR A 96 9.11 25.11 -13.97
CA THR A 96 7.95 25.88 -13.50
C THR A 96 7.94 25.93 -11.98
N PRO A 97 7.51 27.06 -11.36
CA PRO A 97 7.41 27.17 -9.92
C PRO A 97 6.67 26.00 -9.28
N ASP A 98 7.32 25.33 -8.33
CA ASP A 98 6.82 24.16 -7.61
C ASP A 98 7.55 24.01 -6.26
N THR A 99 7.15 23.04 -5.46
CA THR A 99 7.81 22.68 -4.20
C THR A 99 8.83 21.57 -4.44
N VAL A 100 10.08 21.82 -4.07
CA VAL A 100 11.16 20.83 -4.05
C VAL A 100 11.33 20.31 -2.63
N VAL A 101 11.20 19.01 -2.40
CA VAL A 101 11.39 18.39 -1.09
C VAL A 101 12.80 17.82 -0.98
N LEU A 102 13.56 18.24 0.04
CA LEU A 102 14.90 17.73 0.34
C LEU A 102 14.88 17.02 1.71
N ILE A 103 15.50 15.84 1.77
CA ILE A 103 15.56 15.03 2.99
C ILE A 103 16.94 15.14 3.61
N VAL A 104 17.00 15.52 4.90
CA VAL A 104 18.24 15.53 5.68
C VAL A 104 18.31 14.33 6.63
N LYS A 105 19.52 13.78 6.78
CA LYS A 105 19.78 12.61 7.63
C LYS A 105 20.31 13.04 9.00
N PRO A 106 19.99 12.31 10.09
CA PRO A 106 20.62 12.54 11.40
C PRO A 106 22.14 12.35 11.34
N GLU A 107 22.89 13.18 12.06
CA GLU A 107 24.35 13.09 12.16
C GLU A 107 24.75 11.79 12.87
N GLY A 108 25.60 10.99 12.20
CA GLY A 108 26.01 9.68 12.71
C GLY A 108 24.97 8.58 12.52
N ALA A 109 23.90 8.83 11.78
CA ALA A 109 23.19 7.74 11.16
C ALA A 109 24.23 6.99 10.32
N ALA A 110 24.50 5.71 10.67
CA ALA A 110 25.32 4.86 9.83
C ALA A 110 24.88 5.14 8.39
N GLU A 111 25.83 5.45 7.48
CA GLU A 111 25.46 5.60 6.07
C GLU A 111 24.54 4.44 5.79
N ALA A 112 23.25 4.71 5.55
CA ALA A 112 22.42 3.72 4.91
C ALA A 112 23.27 3.40 3.68
N GLU A 113 23.89 2.21 3.69
CA GLU A 113 24.68 1.72 2.57
C GLU A 113 23.90 2.15 1.37
N LYS A 114 24.49 2.91 0.42
CA LYS A 114 23.82 3.26 -0.83
C LYS A 114 23.08 2.02 -1.20
N GLU A 115 21.72 2.03 -1.09
CA GLU A 115 20.95 0.85 -1.38
C GLU A 115 21.43 0.44 -2.74
N ASP A 116 22.16 -0.66 -2.75
CA ASP A 116 22.66 -1.22 -4.00
C ASP A 116 21.37 -1.40 -4.79
N ALA A 117 21.19 -0.68 -5.88
CA ALA A 117 19.95 -0.68 -6.65
C ALA A 117 19.51 -2.11 -7.03
N ASP A 118 20.41 -3.07 -6.81
CA ASP A 118 20.24 -4.50 -7.03
C ASP A 118 19.90 -5.28 -5.75
N VAL A 119 19.65 -4.61 -4.61
CA VAL A 119 19.32 -5.25 -3.32
C VAL A 119 17.97 -4.79 -2.82
N ILE A 120 17.10 -5.74 -2.52
CA ILE A 120 15.87 -5.55 -1.75
C ILE A 120 16.10 -6.12 -0.34
N ASN A 121 15.95 -5.30 0.67
CA ASN A 121 16.01 -5.71 2.06
C ASN A 121 14.70 -5.35 2.73
N ALA A 122 13.81 -6.33 2.87
CA ALA A 122 12.46 -6.17 3.40
C ALA A 122 12.24 -7.16 4.57
N PRO A 123 12.85 -6.90 5.74
CA PRO A 123 12.79 -7.81 6.89
C PRO A 123 11.36 -8.00 7.41
N GLN A 124 10.47 -7.00 7.25
CA GLN A 124 9.06 -7.10 7.64
C GLN A 124 8.30 -8.21 6.91
N ILE A 125 8.73 -8.58 5.71
CA ILE A 125 8.19 -9.72 4.95
C ILE A 125 9.16 -10.90 4.89
N GLY A 126 10.24 -10.86 5.66
CA GLY A 126 11.24 -11.93 5.70
C GLY A 126 12.04 -12.09 4.41
N VAL A 127 12.19 -11.03 3.61
CA VAL A 127 12.86 -11.09 2.30
C VAL A 127 14.12 -10.26 2.30
N TYR A 128 15.22 -10.92 1.92
CA TYR A 128 16.42 -10.28 1.39
C TYR A 128 16.64 -10.81 -0.02
N TYR A 129 16.75 -9.91 -0.99
CA TYR A 129 17.02 -10.27 -2.38
C TYR A 129 18.18 -9.45 -2.93
N LYS A 130 19.12 -10.11 -3.56
CA LYS A 130 20.17 -9.48 -4.33
C LYS A 130 20.09 -9.97 -5.77
N THR A 131 19.91 -9.04 -6.71
CA THR A 131 19.77 -9.38 -8.14
C THR A 131 20.96 -10.21 -8.59
N PRO A 132 20.75 -11.45 -9.05
CA PRO A 132 21.82 -12.27 -9.60
C PRO A 132 22.42 -11.66 -10.86
N GLU A 133 23.72 -11.83 -11.06
CA GLU A 133 24.41 -11.32 -12.26
C GLU A 133 23.77 -11.83 -13.58
N ALA A 134 23.20 -13.02 -13.55
CA ALA A 134 22.48 -13.60 -14.70
C ALA A 134 21.24 -12.79 -15.11
N LEU A 135 20.73 -11.91 -14.25
CA LEU A 135 19.58 -11.04 -14.49
C LEU A 135 19.96 -9.57 -14.75
N ALA A 136 21.24 -9.22 -14.68
CA ALA A 136 21.71 -7.84 -14.85
C ALA A 136 21.38 -7.23 -16.25
N ASN A 137 21.13 -8.08 -17.25
CA ASN A 137 20.88 -7.68 -18.63
C ASN A 137 19.45 -7.93 -19.10
N LEU A 138 18.49 -8.06 -18.19
CA LEU A 138 17.08 -8.13 -18.57
C LEU A 138 16.65 -6.84 -19.25
N LYS A 139 15.86 -6.94 -20.30
CA LYS A 139 15.26 -5.80 -21.01
C LYS A 139 14.13 -5.19 -20.21
N GLY A 140 13.30 -6.04 -19.61
CA GLY A 140 12.29 -5.67 -18.63
C GLY A 140 12.79 -5.85 -17.20
N GLN A 141 11.87 -5.92 -16.26
CA GLN A 141 12.21 -5.99 -14.84
C GLN A 141 11.38 -7.09 -14.15
N ALA A 142 12.03 -7.86 -13.29
CA ALA A 142 11.34 -8.69 -12.31
C ALA A 142 11.11 -7.84 -11.06
N TYR A 143 9.90 -7.81 -10.53
CA TYR A 143 9.58 -7.10 -9.31
C TYR A 143 8.74 -7.95 -8.37
N LEU A 144 8.70 -7.51 -7.13
CA LEU A 144 8.14 -8.22 -6.00
C LEU A 144 6.94 -7.45 -5.45
N ASP A 145 5.82 -8.13 -5.29
CA ASP A 145 4.67 -7.66 -4.52
C ASP A 145 4.37 -8.65 -3.40
N TYR A 146 3.68 -8.24 -2.35
CA TYR A 146 3.36 -9.15 -1.26
C TYR A 146 2.00 -8.87 -0.64
N ASN A 147 1.39 -9.91 -0.10
CA ASN A 147 0.15 -9.81 0.63
C ASN A 147 0.10 -10.82 1.78
N PHE A 148 -0.22 -10.36 2.98
CA PHE A 148 -0.59 -11.27 4.07
C PHE A 148 -2.02 -11.75 3.81
N ILE A 149 -2.17 -13.03 3.46
CA ILE A 149 -3.49 -13.60 3.14
C ILE A 149 -4.32 -13.79 4.41
N ASN A 150 -3.68 -14.22 5.49
CA ASN A 150 -4.26 -14.34 6.82
C ASN A 150 -3.15 -14.51 7.87
N ASP A 151 -3.55 -14.70 9.14
CA ASP A 151 -2.61 -15.00 10.22
C ASP A 151 -1.81 -16.28 9.92
N GLY A 152 -0.58 -16.12 9.49
CA GLY A 152 0.39 -17.18 9.23
C GLY A 152 0.54 -17.62 7.77
N VAL A 153 0.02 -16.86 6.81
CA VAL A 153 0.29 -17.06 5.37
C VAL A 153 0.61 -15.73 4.69
N LEU A 154 1.81 -15.62 4.17
CA LEU A 154 2.29 -14.51 3.35
C LEU A 154 2.49 -15.01 1.92
N ASP A 155 1.89 -14.31 0.98
CA ASP A 155 2.11 -14.47 -0.46
C ASP A 155 3.07 -13.40 -0.96
N ILE A 156 4.10 -13.81 -1.65
CA ILE A 156 5.08 -12.95 -2.31
C ILE A 156 4.97 -13.25 -3.80
N SER A 157 4.31 -12.38 -4.54
CA SER A 157 4.16 -12.50 -5.98
C SER A 157 5.38 -11.92 -6.69
N VAL A 158 6.05 -12.72 -7.49
CA VAL A 158 7.13 -12.28 -8.38
C VAL A 158 6.57 -12.14 -9.78
N MET A 159 6.65 -10.92 -10.29
CA MET A 159 6.07 -10.54 -11.57
C MET A 159 7.14 -10.02 -12.51
N TYR A 160 6.92 -10.20 -13.81
CA TYR A 160 7.74 -9.58 -14.84
C TYR A 160 7.04 -8.34 -15.40
N LEU A 161 7.74 -7.24 -15.43
CA LEU A 161 7.29 -5.99 -16.00
C LEU A 161 8.00 -5.74 -17.35
N ALA A 162 7.24 -5.78 -18.44
CA ALA A 162 7.72 -5.56 -19.80
C ALA A 162 7.90 -4.06 -20.10
N VAL A 163 8.71 -3.40 -19.27
CA VAL A 163 9.06 -1.99 -19.35
C VAL A 163 10.55 -1.86 -19.11
N SER A 164 11.25 -1.14 -19.98
CA SER A 164 12.68 -0.91 -19.81
C SER A 164 12.95 0.00 -18.61
N LYS A 165 14.14 -0.10 -18.04
CA LYS A 165 14.54 0.80 -16.94
C LYS A 165 14.53 2.28 -17.36
N ALA A 166 14.80 2.57 -18.64
CA ALA A 166 14.79 3.92 -19.17
C ALA A 166 13.37 4.50 -19.31
N ASP A 167 12.37 3.65 -19.54
CA ASP A 167 10.98 4.07 -19.77
C ASP A 167 10.12 4.01 -18.49
N MET A 168 10.70 3.61 -17.36
CA MET A 168 9.96 3.36 -16.11
C MET A 168 9.19 4.59 -15.64
N ASP A 169 9.79 5.77 -15.66
CA ASP A 169 9.14 6.99 -15.18
C ASP A 169 7.95 7.39 -16.05
N ALA A 170 8.07 7.22 -17.38
CA ALA A 170 6.97 7.46 -18.32
C ALA A 170 5.83 6.46 -18.09
N TYR A 171 6.16 5.17 -17.92
CA TYR A 171 5.19 4.13 -17.58
C TYR A 171 4.45 4.43 -16.27
N MET A 172 5.20 4.79 -15.22
CA MET A 172 4.60 5.09 -13.91
C MET A 172 3.67 6.31 -13.96
N THR A 173 4.00 7.30 -14.80
CA THR A 173 3.14 8.47 -15.03
C THR A 173 1.81 8.06 -15.67
N LEU A 174 1.86 7.24 -16.74
CA LEU A 174 0.66 6.71 -17.39
C LEU A 174 -0.14 5.76 -16.48
N TYR A 175 0.55 4.92 -15.72
CA TYR A 175 -0.09 4.00 -14.77
C TYR A 175 -0.90 4.76 -13.70
N ARG A 176 -0.34 5.84 -13.14
CA ARG A 176 -1.04 6.71 -12.17
C ARG A 176 -2.26 7.38 -12.81
N ALA A 177 -2.10 7.93 -14.01
CA ALA A 177 -3.20 8.54 -14.77
C ALA A 177 -4.30 7.51 -15.07
N ALA A 178 -3.94 6.28 -15.47
CA ALA A 178 -4.91 5.21 -15.73
C ALA A 178 -5.64 4.76 -14.46
N ALA A 179 -4.94 4.73 -13.32
CA ALA A 179 -5.56 4.43 -12.03
C ALA A 179 -6.58 5.51 -11.62
N ALA A 180 -6.24 6.79 -11.80
CA ALA A 180 -7.15 7.91 -11.55
C ALA A 180 -8.38 7.87 -12.50
N ALA A 181 -8.16 7.67 -13.80
CA ALA A 181 -9.23 7.55 -14.78
C ALA A 181 -10.18 6.38 -14.46
N SER A 182 -9.63 5.25 -14.03
CA SER A 182 -10.42 4.06 -13.63
C SER A 182 -11.31 4.34 -12.41
N THR A 183 -10.84 5.18 -11.49
CA THR A 183 -11.60 5.60 -10.29
C THR A 183 -12.75 6.54 -10.69
N ASN A 184 -12.52 7.42 -11.66
CA ASN A 184 -13.48 8.42 -12.13
C ASN A 184 -14.42 7.90 -13.22
N GLY A 185 -14.27 6.65 -13.69
CA GLY A 185 -15.03 6.11 -14.81
C GLY A 185 -14.67 6.72 -16.17
N GLU A 186 -13.49 7.32 -16.28
CA GLU A 186 -12.95 7.93 -17.48
C GLU A 186 -12.20 6.90 -18.36
N GLU A 187 -12.00 7.22 -19.62
CA GLU A 187 -11.20 6.38 -20.53
C GLU A 187 -9.71 6.39 -20.09
N LYS A 188 -9.13 5.20 -19.99
CA LYS A 188 -7.71 5.08 -19.60
C LYS A 188 -6.81 5.68 -20.67
N PRO A 189 -5.83 6.49 -20.29
CA PRO A 189 -4.83 6.98 -21.23
C PRO A 189 -4.00 5.83 -21.78
N THR A 190 -3.57 5.94 -23.02
CA THR A 190 -2.69 4.99 -23.72
C THR A 190 -1.51 5.74 -24.32
N ASP A 191 -0.37 5.09 -24.44
CA ASP A 191 0.78 5.61 -25.16
C ASP A 191 0.86 4.92 -26.54
N PRO A 192 0.70 5.65 -27.65
CA PRO A 192 0.76 5.07 -28.99
C PRO A 192 2.16 4.56 -29.36
N ASP A 193 3.22 5.07 -28.73
CA ASP A 193 4.61 4.63 -28.95
C ASP A 193 4.92 3.35 -28.15
N HIS A 194 4.15 3.08 -27.10
CA HIS A 194 4.28 1.90 -26.25
C HIS A 194 2.91 1.18 -26.10
N PRO A 195 2.41 0.53 -27.15
CA PRO A 195 1.04 -0.01 -27.15
C PRO A 195 0.81 -1.17 -26.16
N ILE A 196 1.90 -1.78 -25.65
CA ILE A 196 1.81 -2.80 -24.60
C ILE A 196 1.41 -2.20 -23.24
N TRP A 197 1.77 -0.93 -22.98
CA TRP A 197 1.51 -0.32 -21.69
C TRP A 197 0.01 -0.17 -21.43
N LEU A 198 -0.39 -0.53 -20.22
CA LEU A 198 -1.78 -0.53 -19.74
C LEU A 198 -2.71 -1.49 -20.51
N SER A 199 -2.16 -2.39 -21.32
CA SER A 199 -2.90 -3.45 -22.01
C SER A 199 -3.22 -4.65 -21.11
N GLY A 200 -2.51 -4.78 -19.98
CA GLY A 200 -2.54 -5.92 -19.08
C GLY A 200 -1.48 -6.99 -19.40
N TYR A 201 -0.73 -6.80 -20.49
CA TYR A 201 0.39 -7.70 -20.87
C TYR A 201 1.76 -7.14 -20.44
N GLU A 202 1.81 -5.91 -19.98
CA GLU A 202 3.05 -5.32 -19.44
C GLU A 202 3.48 -5.94 -18.13
N MET A 203 2.56 -6.54 -17.39
CA MET A 203 2.79 -7.12 -16.07
C MET A 203 2.26 -8.55 -16.03
N LEU A 204 3.17 -9.50 -16.05
CA LEU A 204 2.83 -10.92 -16.09
C LEU A 204 3.38 -11.65 -14.87
N PRO A 205 2.60 -12.56 -14.24
CA PRO A 205 3.07 -13.36 -13.13
C PRO A 205 4.17 -14.33 -13.58
N LEU A 206 5.22 -14.43 -12.79
CA LEU A 206 6.25 -15.45 -12.93
C LEU A 206 5.97 -16.63 -12.00
N TYR A 207 5.89 -16.33 -10.71
CA TYR A 207 5.60 -17.30 -9.66
C TYR A 207 5.23 -16.59 -8.37
N ASP A 208 4.56 -17.32 -7.49
CA ASP A 208 4.31 -16.88 -6.12
C ASP A 208 5.21 -17.68 -5.16
N ILE A 209 5.63 -17.03 -4.09
CA ILE A 209 6.36 -17.63 -2.99
C ILE A 209 5.50 -17.51 -1.74
N PHE A 210 5.00 -18.63 -1.23
CA PHE A 210 4.26 -18.65 0.02
C PHE A 210 5.20 -18.91 1.18
N ILE A 211 5.15 -18.02 2.17
CA ILE A 211 5.72 -18.25 3.50
C ILE A 211 4.56 -18.63 4.41
N ILE A 212 4.62 -19.81 5.00
CA ILE A 212 3.57 -20.31 5.89
C ILE A 212 4.15 -20.71 7.25
N ASN A 213 3.41 -20.41 8.30
CA ASN A 213 3.79 -20.77 9.66
C ASN A 213 3.84 -22.30 9.83
N ASN A 214 4.80 -22.81 10.62
CA ASN A 214 5.04 -24.25 10.86
C ASN A 214 3.84 -25.04 11.40
N ASN A 215 2.82 -24.37 11.94
CA ASN A 215 1.58 -25.04 12.36
C ASN A 215 0.73 -25.49 11.17
N ARG A 216 1.13 -25.11 9.94
CA ARG A 216 0.46 -25.42 8.68
C ARG A 216 1.47 -26.04 7.73
N GLY A 217 1.00 -26.94 6.90
CA GLY A 217 1.82 -27.61 5.89
C GLY A 217 1.32 -27.35 4.48
N GLU A 218 1.88 -28.09 3.53
CA GLU A 218 1.46 -28.05 2.12
C GLU A 218 -0.03 -28.33 1.94
N THR A 219 -0.58 -29.25 2.74
CA THR A 219 -2.01 -29.63 2.66
C THR A 219 -2.90 -28.44 2.98
N GLU A 220 -2.64 -27.74 4.07
CA GLU A 220 -3.40 -26.58 4.52
C GLU A 220 -3.27 -25.41 3.52
N LEU A 221 -2.08 -25.21 2.95
CA LEU A 221 -1.89 -24.20 1.89
C LEU A 221 -2.72 -24.55 0.66
N ARG A 222 -2.72 -25.80 0.20
CA ARG A 222 -3.52 -26.23 -0.96
C ARG A 222 -5.02 -26.11 -0.69
N GLU A 223 -5.50 -26.46 0.51
CA GLU A 223 -6.91 -26.31 0.89
C GLU A 223 -7.32 -24.83 0.88
N MET A 224 -6.47 -23.94 1.40
CA MET A 224 -6.70 -22.50 1.37
C MET A 224 -6.76 -22.00 -0.08
N LEU A 225 -5.81 -22.35 -0.94
CA LEU A 225 -5.80 -21.95 -2.36
C LEU A 225 -7.05 -22.45 -3.09
N LYS A 226 -7.51 -23.67 -2.80
CA LYS A 226 -8.78 -24.21 -3.32
C LYS A 226 -9.99 -23.39 -2.91
N SER A 227 -10.00 -22.83 -1.68
CA SER A 227 -11.09 -21.97 -1.23
C SER A 227 -11.17 -20.65 -2.04
N PHE A 228 -10.06 -20.23 -2.63
CA PHE A 228 -9.99 -19.09 -3.59
C PHE A 228 -10.24 -19.50 -5.05
N GLY A 229 -10.62 -20.75 -5.30
CA GLY A 229 -10.87 -21.28 -6.65
C GLY A 229 -9.62 -21.78 -7.37
N LEU A 230 -8.49 -21.87 -6.68
CA LEU A 230 -7.22 -22.34 -7.22
C LEU A 230 -7.00 -23.83 -6.86
N GLY A 231 -7.54 -24.73 -7.68
CA GLY A 231 -7.35 -26.16 -7.53
C GLY A 231 -5.92 -26.61 -7.86
N ASP A 232 -5.65 -27.92 -7.67
CA ASP A 232 -4.31 -28.47 -7.97
C ASP A 232 -3.92 -28.34 -9.45
N ASP A 233 -4.90 -28.28 -10.34
CA ASP A 233 -4.75 -28.05 -11.79
C ASP A 233 -4.44 -26.59 -12.15
N ALA A 234 -4.61 -25.66 -11.21
CA ALA A 234 -4.23 -24.26 -11.42
C ALA A 234 -2.71 -24.04 -11.46
N PHE A 235 -1.92 -25.02 -11.06
CA PHE A 235 -0.46 -24.87 -10.94
C PHE A 235 0.30 -25.89 -11.81
N CYS A 236 1.27 -25.38 -12.57
CA CYS A 236 2.25 -26.26 -13.28
C CYS A 236 3.47 -26.57 -12.41
N ASN A 237 3.71 -25.79 -11.36
CA ASN A 237 4.76 -26.01 -10.38
C ASN A 237 4.22 -25.70 -8.97
N PHE A 238 4.51 -26.60 -8.04
CA PHE A 238 4.20 -26.43 -6.62
C PHE A 238 5.29 -27.14 -5.81
N THR A 239 6.31 -26.41 -5.40
CA THR A 239 7.53 -26.99 -4.85
C THR A 239 7.91 -26.34 -3.53
N LYS A 240 8.19 -27.14 -2.50
CA LYS A 240 8.81 -26.63 -1.27
C LYS A 240 10.26 -26.25 -1.55
N ILE A 241 10.59 -24.95 -1.41
CA ILE A 241 11.91 -24.40 -1.69
C ILE A 241 12.79 -24.23 -0.43
N GLY A 242 12.18 -24.37 0.76
CA GLY A 242 12.92 -24.27 2.01
C GLY A 242 12.03 -24.30 3.24
N SER A 243 12.66 -24.12 4.39
CA SER A 243 12.02 -23.89 5.69
C SER A 243 13.05 -23.34 6.68
N ASP A 244 12.57 -22.60 7.67
CA ASP A 244 13.31 -22.29 8.90
C ASP A 244 12.68 -22.99 10.13
N ALA A 245 12.97 -22.51 11.35
CA ALA A 245 12.45 -23.10 12.57
C ALA A 245 10.90 -22.97 12.68
N ASP A 246 10.36 -21.88 12.15
CA ASP A 246 8.99 -21.46 12.39
C ASP A 246 8.14 -21.37 11.10
N ASN A 247 8.73 -21.57 9.92
CA ASN A 247 8.03 -21.38 8.64
C ASN A 247 8.45 -22.39 7.57
N HIS A 248 7.55 -22.60 6.61
CA HIS A 248 7.80 -23.33 5.35
C HIS A 248 7.68 -22.37 4.17
N PHE A 249 8.52 -22.58 3.16
CA PHE A 249 8.57 -21.75 1.94
C PHE A 249 8.20 -22.61 0.73
N PHE A 250 7.19 -22.18 -0.02
CA PHE A 250 6.72 -22.87 -1.21
C PHE A 250 6.78 -21.92 -2.40
N LEU A 251 7.21 -22.45 -3.56
CA LEU A 251 7.10 -21.77 -4.84
C LEU A 251 5.99 -22.40 -5.64
N THR A 252 5.15 -21.56 -6.26
CA THR A 252 4.10 -21.98 -7.18
C THR A 252 4.17 -21.21 -8.49
N GLN A 253 3.76 -21.85 -9.58
CA GLN A 253 3.60 -21.21 -10.88
C GLN A 253 2.24 -21.61 -11.47
N TYR A 254 1.54 -20.65 -12.02
CA TYR A 254 0.23 -20.91 -12.64
C TYR A 254 0.36 -21.69 -13.93
N ALA A 255 -0.51 -22.70 -14.07
CA ALA A 255 -0.66 -23.45 -15.31
C ALA A 255 -1.31 -22.58 -16.40
N GLY A 256 -1.06 -22.90 -17.64
CA GLY A 256 -1.73 -22.29 -18.80
C GLY A 256 -1.16 -20.94 -19.25
N ILE A 257 -0.33 -20.26 -18.46
CA ILE A 257 0.26 -18.96 -18.87
C ILE A 257 1.09 -19.14 -20.14
N MET A 258 1.98 -20.14 -20.17
CA MET A 258 2.83 -20.40 -21.33
C MET A 258 2.09 -21.11 -22.49
N ASP A 259 0.88 -21.59 -22.26
CA ASP A 259 0.03 -22.11 -23.36
C ASP A 259 -0.38 -20.99 -24.32
N SER A 260 -0.39 -19.74 -23.86
CA SER A 260 -0.65 -18.53 -24.65
C SER A 260 0.63 -17.89 -25.21
N ALA A 261 1.79 -18.57 -25.20
CA ALA A 261 3.07 -17.99 -25.63
C ALA A 261 3.04 -17.43 -27.06
N ASP A 262 2.33 -18.09 -27.97
CA ASP A 262 2.18 -17.64 -29.37
C ASP A 262 1.38 -16.32 -29.47
N GLU A 263 0.50 -16.02 -28.50
CA GLU A 263 -0.26 -14.78 -28.41
C GLU A 263 0.54 -13.70 -27.67
N LEU A 264 1.28 -14.07 -26.62
CA LEU A 264 2.09 -13.15 -25.81
C LEU A 264 3.30 -12.62 -26.57
N LYS A 265 3.97 -13.49 -27.32
CA LYS A 265 5.22 -13.13 -28.02
C LYS A 265 5.11 -11.94 -28.99
N PRO A 266 4.09 -11.82 -29.83
CA PRO A 266 3.91 -10.65 -30.68
C PRO A 266 3.63 -9.36 -29.89
N VAL A 267 2.96 -9.46 -28.75
CA VAL A 267 2.58 -8.30 -27.91
C VAL A 267 3.74 -7.83 -27.08
N MET A 268 4.47 -8.75 -26.45
CA MET A 268 5.61 -8.43 -25.58
C MET A 268 6.88 -8.06 -26.38
N GLY A 269 6.97 -8.48 -27.66
CA GLY A 269 8.11 -8.19 -28.51
C GLY A 269 9.43 -8.67 -27.88
N GLU A 270 10.38 -7.76 -27.73
CA GLU A 270 11.72 -8.05 -27.21
C GLU A 270 11.76 -8.47 -25.71
N PHE A 271 10.70 -8.22 -24.96
CA PHE A 271 10.61 -8.59 -23.54
C PHE A 271 10.22 -10.06 -23.33
N PHE A 272 9.65 -10.71 -24.35
CA PHE A 272 9.14 -12.07 -24.23
C PHE A 272 10.25 -13.09 -23.92
N ASP A 273 11.42 -12.96 -24.52
CA ASP A 273 12.52 -13.91 -24.33
C ASP A 273 13.02 -13.91 -22.87
N ASP A 274 13.02 -12.73 -22.21
CA ASP A 274 13.36 -12.59 -20.80
C ASP A 274 12.28 -13.24 -19.91
N TYR A 275 11.01 -12.97 -20.23
CA TYR A 275 9.88 -13.55 -19.52
C TYR A 275 9.88 -15.08 -19.61
N GLU A 276 9.98 -15.64 -20.83
CA GLU A 276 10.04 -17.08 -21.07
C GLU A 276 11.22 -17.72 -20.32
N LYS A 277 12.39 -17.09 -20.33
CA LYS A 277 13.59 -17.55 -19.61
C LYS A 277 13.34 -17.63 -18.12
N LEU A 278 12.78 -16.57 -17.52
CA LEU A 278 12.52 -16.49 -16.08
C LEU A 278 11.41 -17.47 -15.66
N PHE A 279 10.36 -17.61 -16.47
CA PHE A 279 9.26 -18.52 -16.19
C PHE A 279 9.72 -19.97 -16.21
N ASN A 280 10.54 -20.36 -17.20
CA ASN A 280 11.03 -21.74 -17.36
C ASN A 280 12.14 -22.11 -16.37
N ASP A 281 12.86 -21.12 -15.82
CA ASP A 281 13.92 -21.36 -14.84
C ASP A 281 13.81 -20.40 -13.64
N PRO A 282 12.91 -20.68 -12.68
CA PRO A 282 12.78 -19.90 -11.45
C PRO A 282 14.08 -19.81 -10.64
N SER A 283 15.02 -20.76 -10.80
CA SER A 283 16.27 -20.76 -10.05
C SER A 283 17.13 -19.53 -10.35
N LEU A 284 16.99 -18.94 -11.52
CA LEU A 284 17.67 -17.70 -11.91
C LEU A 284 17.34 -16.54 -10.96
N TYR A 285 16.07 -16.42 -10.55
CA TYR A 285 15.64 -15.41 -9.62
C TYR A 285 15.89 -15.84 -8.17
N ILE A 286 15.49 -17.07 -7.82
CA ILE A 286 15.58 -17.62 -6.45
C ILE A 286 17.02 -17.63 -5.93
N SER A 287 18.01 -17.78 -6.81
CA SER A 287 19.43 -17.77 -6.40
C SER A 287 19.87 -16.49 -5.67
N GLY A 288 19.17 -15.37 -5.90
CA GLY A 288 19.41 -14.12 -5.19
C GLY A 288 18.58 -13.96 -3.92
N LEU A 289 17.62 -14.86 -3.68
CA LEU A 289 16.64 -14.73 -2.62
C LEU A 289 17.10 -15.45 -1.33
N LYS A 290 16.95 -14.76 -0.20
CA LYS A 290 17.05 -15.37 1.13
C LYS A 290 15.74 -15.08 1.85
N LEU A 291 15.10 -16.14 2.31
CA LEU A 291 13.85 -16.08 3.05
C LEU A 291 14.10 -16.31 4.53
N SER A 292 13.35 -15.63 5.37
CA SER A 292 13.31 -15.76 6.80
C SER A 292 11.89 -15.57 7.33
N ALA A 293 11.68 -15.68 8.62
CA ALA A 293 10.41 -15.39 9.25
C ALA A 293 9.97 -13.93 8.96
N PRO A 294 8.77 -13.69 8.44
CA PRO A 294 8.21 -12.35 8.35
C PRO A 294 7.76 -11.85 9.72
N GLU A 295 7.54 -10.56 9.84
CA GLU A 295 6.83 -9.97 10.96
C GLU A 295 5.33 -10.19 10.75
N TRP A 296 4.80 -11.30 11.31
CA TRP A 296 3.39 -11.62 11.15
C TRP A 296 2.49 -10.51 11.68
N PRO A 297 1.47 -10.08 10.92
CA PRO A 297 0.48 -9.13 11.41
C PRO A 297 -0.14 -9.60 12.71
N LYS A 298 -0.25 -8.71 13.67
CA LYS A 298 -0.90 -8.99 14.96
C LYS A 298 -2.39 -8.73 14.83
N THR A 299 -3.10 -9.59 14.10
CA THR A 299 -4.55 -9.50 14.01
C THR A 299 -5.19 -9.67 15.38
N LYS A 300 -6.17 -8.82 15.70
CA LYS A 300 -6.91 -8.91 16.96
C LYS A 300 -7.68 -10.21 17.06
N LYS A 301 -7.72 -10.77 18.27
CA LYS A 301 -8.37 -12.06 18.57
C LYS A 301 -9.61 -11.88 19.42
N ALA A 302 -10.51 -12.85 19.35
CA ALA A 302 -11.66 -12.93 20.26
C ALA A 302 -11.20 -12.80 21.73
N GLY A 303 -11.87 -11.95 22.48
CA GLY A 303 -11.55 -11.67 23.87
C GLY A 303 -10.64 -10.47 24.11
N GLU A 304 -9.96 -9.95 23.11
CA GLU A 304 -9.14 -8.73 23.20
C GLU A 304 -10.01 -7.48 23.18
N VAL A 305 -9.45 -6.38 23.69
CA VAL A 305 -10.13 -5.08 23.75
C VAL A 305 -9.79 -4.27 22.51
N PHE A 306 -10.82 -3.67 21.90
CA PHE A 306 -10.74 -2.82 20.73
C PHE A 306 -11.25 -1.41 21.08
N ASN A 307 -10.43 -0.62 21.75
CA ASN A 307 -10.77 0.75 22.12
C ASN A 307 -9.82 1.73 21.45
N PHE A 308 -10.38 2.80 20.89
CA PHE A 308 -9.63 3.83 20.19
C PHE A 308 -10.32 5.20 20.31
N LYS A 309 -9.61 6.26 19.93
CA LYS A 309 -10.15 7.61 19.77
C LYS A 309 -9.89 8.06 18.33
N THR A 310 -10.91 8.66 17.74
CA THR A 310 -10.83 9.17 16.37
C THR A 310 -11.84 10.29 16.16
N THR A 311 -12.15 10.60 14.90
CA THR A 311 -13.25 11.46 14.49
C THR A 311 -14.19 10.72 13.56
N ASP A 312 -15.43 11.19 13.46
CA ASP A 312 -16.29 10.82 12.35
C ASP A 312 -15.83 11.50 11.03
N LEU A 313 -16.50 11.20 9.92
CA LEU A 313 -16.15 11.79 8.62
C LEU A 313 -16.41 13.31 8.56
N ASP A 314 -17.14 13.88 9.52
CA ASP A 314 -17.38 15.32 9.64
C ASP A 314 -16.40 16.02 10.60
N GLY A 315 -15.47 15.26 11.20
CA GLY A 315 -14.45 15.76 12.11
C GLY A 315 -14.89 15.87 13.58
N ASN A 316 -16.06 15.35 13.95
CA ASN A 316 -16.49 15.32 15.35
C ASN A 316 -15.74 14.22 16.10
N ALA A 317 -15.22 14.53 17.29
CA ALA A 317 -14.48 13.58 18.12
C ALA A 317 -15.35 12.39 18.55
N VAL A 318 -14.81 11.19 18.45
CA VAL A 318 -15.43 9.94 18.86
C VAL A 318 -14.51 9.15 19.78
N ASP A 319 -15.03 8.78 20.96
CA ASP A 319 -14.42 7.81 21.86
C ASP A 319 -15.15 6.47 21.70
N SER A 320 -14.44 5.44 21.25
CA SER A 320 -15.04 4.13 20.96
C SER A 320 -15.64 3.47 22.20
N ALA A 321 -15.08 3.71 23.41
CA ALA A 321 -15.62 3.16 24.63
C ALA A 321 -17.02 3.75 24.94
N GLU A 322 -17.23 5.06 24.69
CA GLU A 322 -18.54 5.68 24.79
C GLU A 322 -19.49 5.19 23.69
N LEU A 323 -18.95 5.03 22.47
CA LEU A 323 -19.72 4.55 21.32
C LEU A 323 -20.23 3.14 21.54
N PHE A 324 -19.37 2.21 21.93
CA PHE A 324 -19.72 0.80 22.16
C PHE A 324 -20.68 0.62 23.32
N SER A 325 -20.59 1.47 24.36
CA SER A 325 -21.49 1.41 25.52
C SER A 325 -22.97 1.64 25.18
N LYS A 326 -23.27 2.20 24.00
CA LYS A 326 -24.64 2.53 23.56
C LYS A 326 -25.42 1.35 22.99
N ALA A 327 -24.73 0.25 22.68
CA ALA A 327 -25.34 -0.93 22.06
C ALA A 327 -24.90 -2.23 22.76
N LYS A 328 -25.68 -3.29 22.59
CA LYS A 328 -25.31 -4.63 23.09
C LYS A 328 -24.09 -5.16 22.34
N ILE A 329 -24.10 -5.00 21.02
CA ILE A 329 -23.03 -5.37 20.09
C ILE A 329 -22.91 -4.25 19.08
N THR A 330 -21.66 -3.85 18.80
CA THR A 330 -21.31 -2.99 17.69
C THR A 330 -20.61 -3.84 16.64
N ILE A 331 -21.12 -3.81 15.40
CA ILE A 331 -20.41 -4.32 14.24
C ILE A 331 -19.55 -3.18 13.73
N VAL A 332 -18.23 -3.37 13.68
CA VAL A 332 -17.28 -2.40 13.09
C VAL A 332 -16.80 -2.98 11.77
N ASN A 333 -17.21 -2.38 10.67
CA ASN A 333 -16.82 -2.76 9.31
C ASN A 333 -15.70 -1.83 8.84
N CYS A 334 -14.49 -2.38 8.67
CA CYS A 334 -13.31 -1.68 8.17
C CYS A 334 -13.32 -1.73 6.63
N TRP A 335 -13.36 -0.56 5.99
CA TRP A 335 -13.48 -0.44 4.55
C TRP A 335 -12.61 0.68 3.98
N GLY A 336 -12.41 0.72 2.66
CA GLY A 336 -11.67 1.78 1.99
C GLY A 336 -12.40 2.28 0.75
N THR A 337 -12.21 3.56 0.39
CA THR A 337 -12.87 4.18 -0.79
C THR A 337 -12.44 3.53 -2.11
N TRP A 338 -11.25 2.96 -2.14
CA TRP A 338 -10.67 2.22 -3.27
C TRP A 338 -11.13 0.76 -3.35
N CYS A 339 -11.72 0.20 -2.27
CA CYS A 339 -12.07 -1.22 -2.15
C CYS A 339 -13.40 -1.52 -2.86
N ASN A 340 -13.35 -2.20 -4.01
CA ASN A 340 -14.55 -2.53 -4.78
C ASN A 340 -15.52 -3.48 -4.05
N PRO A 341 -15.08 -4.58 -3.39
CA PRO A 341 -15.98 -5.40 -2.59
C PRO A 341 -16.65 -4.63 -1.45
N CYS A 342 -15.91 -3.71 -0.80
CA CYS A 342 -16.46 -2.86 0.25
C CYS A 342 -17.60 -1.98 -0.29
N LYS A 343 -17.37 -1.30 -1.42
CA LYS A 343 -18.38 -0.46 -2.08
C LYS A 343 -19.63 -1.25 -2.48
N ALA A 344 -19.45 -2.50 -2.92
CA ALA A 344 -20.54 -3.36 -3.35
C ALA A 344 -21.48 -3.75 -2.20
N GLU A 345 -20.98 -3.87 -0.96
CA GLU A 345 -21.80 -4.23 0.21
C GLU A 345 -22.46 -3.02 0.91
N LEU A 346 -22.02 -1.76 0.66
CA LEU A 346 -22.55 -0.57 1.33
C LEU A 346 -24.10 -0.48 1.30
N PRO A 347 -24.80 -0.73 0.17
CA PRO A 347 -26.27 -0.65 0.13
C PRO A 347 -26.93 -1.66 1.09
N GLU A 348 -26.33 -2.82 1.24
CA GLU A 348 -26.87 -3.86 2.15
C GLU A 348 -26.53 -3.55 3.61
N LEU A 349 -25.34 -2.99 3.86
CA LEU A 349 -24.97 -2.48 5.18
C LEU A 349 -25.86 -1.34 5.65
N GLY A 350 -26.30 -0.45 4.74
CA GLY A 350 -27.27 0.61 5.04
C GLY A 350 -28.63 0.07 5.50
N LYS A 351 -29.11 -1.04 4.93
CA LYS A 351 -30.33 -1.73 5.37
C LYS A 351 -30.09 -2.41 6.70
N MET A 352 -28.98 -3.13 6.81
CA MET A 352 -28.60 -3.87 8.01
C MET A 352 -28.46 -2.95 9.24
N ALA A 353 -27.95 -1.73 9.07
CA ALA A 353 -27.83 -0.78 10.18
C ALA A 353 -29.19 -0.50 10.84
N LYS A 354 -30.26 -0.37 10.05
CA LYS A 354 -31.64 -0.17 10.56
C LYS A 354 -32.17 -1.41 11.27
N GLU A 355 -31.87 -2.60 10.74
CA GLU A 355 -32.26 -3.90 11.37
C GLU A 355 -31.56 -4.10 12.72
N LEU A 356 -30.31 -3.63 12.85
CA LEU A 356 -29.51 -3.74 14.06
C LEU A 356 -30.02 -2.85 15.20
N GLU A 357 -30.49 -1.64 14.90
CA GLU A 357 -31.07 -0.72 15.87
C GLU A 357 -32.29 -1.34 16.58
N GLU A 358 -33.13 -2.06 15.86
CA GLU A 358 -34.31 -2.75 16.42
C GLU A 358 -33.89 -3.85 17.42
N GLN A 359 -32.68 -4.41 17.30
CA GLN A 359 -32.14 -5.44 18.18
C GLN A 359 -31.33 -4.85 19.35
N GLY A 360 -31.16 -3.53 19.40
CA GLY A 360 -30.30 -2.82 20.35
C GLY A 360 -28.80 -3.02 20.06
N CYS A 361 -28.48 -3.24 18.77
CA CYS A 361 -27.14 -3.32 18.22
C CYS A 361 -26.89 -2.13 17.29
N GLN A 362 -25.67 -1.93 16.85
CA GLN A 362 -25.35 -0.86 15.90
C GLN A 362 -24.28 -1.31 14.90
N LEU A 363 -24.25 -0.64 13.73
CA LEU A 363 -23.22 -0.74 12.72
C LEU A 363 -22.40 0.56 12.70
N VAL A 364 -21.10 0.42 12.62
CA VAL A 364 -20.15 1.52 12.48
C VAL A 364 -19.18 1.18 11.36
N GLY A 365 -18.98 2.08 10.41
CA GLY A 365 -17.92 1.99 9.42
C GLY A 365 -16.62 2.58 9.98
N LEU A 366 -15.50 1.99 9.65
CA LEU A 366 -14.17 2.54 9.85
C LEU A 366 -13.51 2.66 8.49
N CYS A 367 -13.47 3.89 7.94
CA CYS A 367 -12.87 4.16 6.63
C CYS A 367 -11.36 4.26 6.79
N THR A 368 -10.64 3.23 6.31
CA THR A 368 -9.23 3.03 6.60
C THR A 368 -8.28 3.90 5.78
N ASP A 369 -8.78 4.59 4.76
CA ASP A 369 -8.02 5.54 3.95
C ASP A 369 -8.49 7.00 4.10
N ALA A 370 -9.43 7.29 5.01
CA ALA A 370 -9.93 8.64 5.26
C ALA A 370 -9.03 9.43 6.23
N PHE A 371 -7.74 9.54 5.90
CA PHE A 371 -6.80 10.31 6.72
C PHE A 371 -6.97 11.83 6.57
N ASP A 372 -7.53 12.30 5.46
CA ASP A 372 -7.73 13.71 5.15
C ASP A 372 -9.19 14.04 4.79
N ASP A 373 -9.48 15.32 4.61
CA ASP A 373 -10.84 15.79 4.31
C ASP A 373 -11.29 15.47 2.89
N GLU A 374 -10.40 15.30 1.93
CA GLU A 374 -10.71 14.97 0.54
C GLU A 374 -11.21 13.52 0.43
N VAL A 375 -10.46 12.59 1.03
CA VAL A 375 -10.88 11.18 1.08
C VAL A 375 -12.13 11.02 1.95
N ALA A 376 -12.25 11.76 3.06
CA ALA A 376 -13.46 11.76 3.86
C ALA A 376 -14.70 12.27 3.08
N ALA A 377 -14.54 13.27 2.21
CA ALA A 377 -15.60 13.73 1.33
C ALA A 377 -15.99 12.67 0.29
N THR A 378 -15.01 11.98 -0.28
CA THR A 378 -15.22 10.84 -1.19
C THR A 378 -15.97 9.71 -0.49
N ALA A 379 -15.58 9.35 0.74
CA ALA A 379 -16.25 8.34 1.55
C ALA A 379 -17.73 8.72 1.81
N LYS A 380 -18.01 9.98 2.18
CA LYS A 380 -19.39 10.49 2.37
C LYS A 380 -20.22 10.40 1.09
N GLN A 381 -19.63 10.70 -0.08
CA GLN A 381 -20.33 10.58 -1.35
C GLN A 381 -20.69 9.13 -1.65
N LEU A 382 -19.75 8.19 -1.48
CA LEU A 382 -19.99 6.76 -1.68
C LEU A 382 -21.10 6.21 -0.77
N LEU A 383 -21.10 6.62 0.50
CA LEU A 383 -22.14 6.25 1.46
C LEU A 383 -23.51 6.83 1.08
N SER A 384 -23.55 8.09 0.62
CA SER A 384 -24.77 8.75 0.14
C SER A 384 -25.34 8.07 -1.09
N ASP A 385 -24.50 7.74 -2.07
CA ASP A 385 -24.91 7.07 -3.31
C ASP A 385 -25.45 5.66 -3.05
N ALA A 386 -24.98 5.02 -1.98
CA ALA A 386 -25.40 3.70 -1.53
C ALA A 386 -26.62 3.70 -0.57
N ASP A 387 -27.20 4.85 -0.23
CA ASP A 387 -28.20 5.00 0.87
C ASP A 387 -27.75 4.38 2.20
N ALA A 388 -26.45 4.45 2.49
CA ALA A 388 -25.79 3.85 3.64
C ALA A 388 -25.59 4.88 4.76
N SER A 389 -26.70 5.27 5.44
CA SER A 389 -26.73 6.31 6.46
C SER A 389 -26.47 5.77 7.86
N TYR A 390 -25.29 5.26 8.15
CA TYR A 390 -24.82 4.87 9.48
C TYR A 390 -23.50 5.58 9.82
N LEU A 391 -23.12 5.60 11.11
CA LEU A 391 -21.91 6.29 11.55
C LEU A 391 -20.68 5.70 10.87
N ASN A 392 -19.87 6.56 10.28
CA ASN A 392 -18.58 6.21 9.72
C ASN A 392 -17.47 7.06 10.34
N LEU A 393 -16.38 6.40 10.69
CA LEU A 393 -15.24 6.95 11.40
C LEU A 393 -14.02 7.02 10.48
N ARG A 394 -13.10 7.93 10.77
CA ARG A 394 -11.78 7.97 10.14
C ARG A 394 -10.84 6.99 10.85
N CYS A 395 -10.00 6.29 10.11
CA CYS A 395 -8.89 5.55 10.69
C CYS A 395 -7.74 6.50 11.03
N THR A 396 -6.99 6.19 12.07
CA THR A 396 -5.72 6.83 12.40
C THR A 396 -4.60 5.80 12.28
N GLU A 397 -3.35 6.24 12.18
CA GLU A 397 -2.19 5.34 12.17
C GLU A 397 -2.19 4.42 13.40
N GLU A 398 -2.51 4.94 14.60
CA GLU A 398 -2.61 4.13 15.83
C GLU A 398 -3.68 3.02 15.72
N ILE A 399 -4.81 3.32 15.05
CA ILE A 399 -5.87 2.32 14.85
C ILE A 399 -5.40 1.29 13.82
N GLU A 400 -4.78 1.74 12.72
CA GLU A 400 -4.28 0.85 11.66
C GLU A 400 -3.22 -0.12 12.21
N GLU A 401 -2.28 0.35 13.02
CA GLU A 401 -1.30 -0.49 13.71
C GLU A 401 -1.95 -1.48 14.69
N ASP A 402 -2.98 -1.04 15.43
CA ASP A 402 -3.67 -1.87 16.43
C ASP A 402 -4.52 -2.98 15.80
N ILE A 403 -5.13 -2.73 14.64
CA ILE A 403 -6.00 -3.72 13.97
C ILE A 403 -5.26 -4.60 12.96
N SER A 404 -4.12 -4.16 12.43
CA SER A 404 -3.24 -4.89 11.48
C SER A 404 -4.03 -5.62 10.40
N LEU A 405 -4.82 -4.87 9.60
CA LEU A 405 -5.70 -5.45 8.58
C LEU A 405 -4.91 -6.15 7.48
N THR A 406 -5.31 -7.35 7.14
CA THR A 406 -4.76 -8.16 6.05
C THR A 406 -5.66 -8.20 4.83
N ALA A 407 -6.97 -7.90 5.00
CA ALA A 407 -7.96 -7.90 3.93
C ALA A 407 -9.00 -6.79 4.09
N TRP A 408 -9.66 -6.41 2.99
CA TRP A 408 -10.77 -5.46 2.97
C TRP A 408 -11.96 -6.02 2.19
N PRO A 409 -13.20 -5.89 2.76
CA PRO A 409 -13.50 -5.41 4.12
C PRO A 409 -13.13 -6.42 5.19
N THR A 410 -12.87 -5.93 6.41
CA THR A 410 -12.77 -6.75 7.61
C THR A 410 -13.77 -6.28 8.64
N THR A 411 -14.51 -7.20 9.25
CA THR A 411 -15.63 -6.89 10.13
C THR A 411 -15.41 -7.48 11.53
N TYR A 412 -15.50 -6.62 12.55
CA TYR A 412 -15.35 -6.94 13.95
C TYR A 412 -16.72 -6.91 14.66
N PHE A 413 -16.89 -7.80 15.65
CA PHE A 413 -18.06 -7.85 16.53
C PHE A 413 -17.63 -7.51 17.96
N VAL A 414 -18.06 -6.37 18.47
CA VAL A 414 -17.56 -5.76 19.70
C VAL A 414 -18.70 -5.66 20.72
N ASP A 415 -18.49 -6.08 21.97
CA ASP A 415 -19.45 -5.90 23.04
C ASP A 415 -19.50 -4.45 23.57
N SER A 416 -20.42 -4.17 24.48
CA SER A 416 -20.59 -2.83 25.09
C SER A 416 -19.39 -2.35 25.93
N LYS A 417 -18.37 -3.17 26.12
CA LYS A 417 -17.13 -2.86 26.85
C LYS A 417 -15.93 -2.75 25.94
N GLY A 418 -16.13 -2.84 24.62
CA GLY A 418 -15.05 -2.81 23.63
C GLY A 418 -14.34 -4.16 23.45
N LYS A 419 -14.89 -5.26 23.97
CA LYS A 419 -14.29 -6.59 23.85
C LYS A 419 -14.76 -7.28 22.57
N LEU A 420 -13.82 -7.84 21.81
CA LEU A 420 -14.11 -8.64 20.60
C LEU A 420 -14.80 -9.96 20.99
N LEU A 421 -15.94 -10.23 20.39
CA LEU A 421 -16.75 -11.43 20.64
C LEU A 421 -16.31 -12.62 19.80
N THR A 422 -15.75 -12.35 18.62
CA THR A 422 -15.24 -13.35 17.67
C THR A 422 -13.90 -12.95 17.13
N ALA A 423 -13.23 -13.85 16.39
CA ALA A 423 -12.21 -13.43 15.43
C ALA A 423 -12.84 -12.50 14.39
N PRO A 424 -12.07 -11.56 13.77
CA PRO A 424 -12.57 -10.73 12.70
C PRO A 424 -12.99 -11.60 11.50
N PHE A 425 -13.97 -11.11 10.75
CA PHE A 425 -14.40 -11.73 9.51
C PHE A 425 -13.81 -10.94 8.33
N GLU A 426 -13.06 -11.61 7.46
CA GLU A 426 -12.46 -11.04 6.26
C GLU A 426 -13.34 -11.30 5.03
N GLY A 427 -13.58 -10.26 4.24
CA GLY A 427 -14.38 -10.30 3.02
C GLY A 427 -15.80 -9.75 3.16
N ALA A 428 -16.41 -9.40 2.02
CA ALA A 428 -17.74 -8.81 1.93
C ALA A 428 -18.82 -9.90 1.96
N ASN A 429 -19.52 -10.05 3.09
CA ASN A 429 -20.63 -10.99 3.19
C ASN A 429 -21.63 -10.58 4.29
N PRO A 430 -22.57 -9.65 4.01
CA PRO A 430 -23.56 -9.19 4.97
C PRO A 430 -24.45 -10.28 5.55
N ASP A 431 -24.73 -11.37 4.84
CA ASP A 431 -25.51 -12.49 5.36
C ASP A 431 -24.75 -13.27 6.44
N THR A 432 -23.44 -13.45 6.24
CA THR A 432 -22.56 -14.01 7.27
C THR A 432 -22.52 -13.09 8.49
N TYR A 433 -22.49 -11.78 8.33
CA TYR A 433 -22.51 -10.83 9.47
C TYR A 433 -23.77 -10.99 10.31
N ARG A 434 -24.94 -11.18 9.67
CA ARG A 434 -26.20 -11.46 10.40
C ARG A 434 -26.13 -12.76 11.19
N THR A 435 -25.56 -13.80 10.61
CA THR A 435 -25.39 -15.11 11.26
C THR A 435 -24.46 -14.98 12.47
N MET A 436 -23.29 -14.36 12.30
CA MET A 436 -22.32 -14.14 13.38
C MET A 436 -22.89 -13.26 14.49
N LEU A 437 -23.67 -12.23 14.16
CA LEU A 437 -24.37 -11.43 15.15
C LEU A 437 -25.34 -12.25 15.99
N ALA A 438 -26.13 -13.12 15.35
CA ALA A 438 -27.07 -13.97 16.07
C ALA A 438 -26.37 -14.91 17.06
N ASP A 439 -25.22 -15.48 16.63
CA ASP A 439 -24.38 -16.33 17.49
C ASP A 439 -23.76 -15.52 18.65
N CYS A 440 -23.30 -14.30 18.40
CA CYS A 440 -22.80 -13.41 19.45
C CYS A 440 -23.89 -13.01 20.45
N LEU A 441 -25.10 -12.68 19.97
CA LEU A 441 -26.24 -12.36 20.87
C LEU A 441 -26.66 -13.54 21.73
N ALA A 442 -26.57 -14.77 21.21
CA ALA A 442 -26.84 -15.97 21.98
C ALA A 442 -25.81 -16.21 23.10
N GLN A 443 -24.57 -15.80 22.92
CA GLN A 443 -23.50 -15.89 23.92
C GLN A 443 -23.64 -14.87 25.06
N LEU A 444 -24.36 -13.78 24.84
CA LEU A 444 -24.55 -12.70 25.83
C LEU A 444 -25.78 -12.93 26.72
N GLN A 445 -26.61 -13.93 26.43
CA GLN A 445 -27.77 -14.35 27.23
C GLN A 445 -27.35 -15.32 28.31
#